data_c04358ca42f17d2d2c124c7df2a2ef43
#
_entry.id   c04358ca42f17d2d2c124c7df2a2ef43
#
_cell.length_a   1.000
_cell.length_b   1.000
_cell.length_c   1.000
_cell.angle_alpha   90.00
_cell.angle_beta   90.00
_cell.angle_gamma   90.00
#
_symmetry.space_group_name_H-M   'P 1'
#
loop_
_entity.id
_entity.type
_entity.pdbx_description
1 polymer ?
#
loop_
_entity_poly.entity_id
_entity_poly.type
_entity_poly.pdbx_seq_one_letter_code
_entity_poly.pdbx_strand_id
1 'polypeptide(L)'
;RSEYLLTKQAKIVAMTCTYAALKRSDFLDVNFKYDTVVFEEAAQILEIESFIPMALQRAKDIDGHARLKRVVMIGDHNQLPPVVKNQTFSKFCHMDQSCFARLVRSGVPNIVLDAQGRTRKQISKLYSWRYKKLDDLPHVSTEERFQLANAGMAKVAQFIDCSSFAPESCP
;
A
#
# COMPACT_ATOMS: atom_id res chain seq x y z
N ARG A 1 -7.75 -29.69 -4.19
CA ARG A 1 -9.15 -29.52 -3.71
C ARG A 1 -9.34 -28.19 -2.98
N SER A 2 -8.40 -27.78 -2.10
CA SER A 2 -8.45 -26.50 -1.37
C SER A 2 -8.39 -25.29 -2.32
N GLU A 3 -7.49 -25.30 -3.28
CA GLU A 3 -7.35 -24.21 -4.27
C GLU A 3 -8.60 -24.04 -5.13
N TYR A 4 -9.25 -25.14 -5.50
CA TYR A 4 -10.51 -25.10 -6.22
C TYR A 4 -11.62 -24.43 -5.39
N LEU A 5 -11.74 -24.75 -4.10
CA LEU A 5 -12.72 -24.14 -3.21
C LEU A 5 -12.47 -22.63 -3.06
N LEU A 6 -11.22 -22.22 -2.85
CA LEU A 6 -10.85 -20.81 -2.76
C LEU A 6 -11.21 -20.04 -4.03
N THR A 7 -10.88 -20.60 -5.20
CA THR A 7 -11.07 -19.89 -6.47
C THR A 7 -12.51 -19.92 -7.01
N LYS A 8 -13.33 -20.88 -6.58
CA LYS A 8 -14.70 -21.05 -7.11
C LYS A 8 -15.80 -20.67 -6.12
N GLN A 9 -15.54 -20.73 -4.83
CA GLN A 9 -16.56 -20.46 -3.80
C GLN A 9 -16.30 -19.19 -2.99
N ALA A 10 -15.04 -18.78 -2.84
CA ALA A 10 -14.73 -17.58 -2.10
C ALA A 10 -15.23 -16.34 -2.86
N LYS A 11 -15.88 -15.45 -2.14
CA LYS A 11 -16.34 -14.15 -2.67
C LYS A 11 -15.21 -13.13 -2.73
N ILE A 12 -14.23 -13.24 -1.84
CA ILE A 12 -13.06 -12.38 -1.74
C ILE A 12 -11.84 -13.28 -1.59
N VAL A 13 -10.83 -13.03 -2.40
CA VAL A 13 -9.53 -13.71 -2.31
C VAL A 13 -8.44 -12.65 -2.17
N ALA A 14 -7.66 -12.72 -1.10
CA ALA A 14 -6.56 -11.80 -0.83
C ALA A 14 -5.22 -12.51 -1.02
N MET A 15 -4.28 -11.83 -1.66
CA MET A 15 -2.92 -12.32 -1.89
C MET A 15 -1.97 -11.16 -2.21
N THR A 16 -0.67 -11.41 -2.12
CA THR A 16 0.32 -10.43 -2.59
C THR A 16 0.43 -10.45 -4.12
N CYS A 17 0.85 -9.33 -4.73
CA CYS A 17 1.12 -9.28 -6.15
C CYS A 17 2.18 -10.29 -6.58
N THR A 18 3.21 -10.49 -5.75
CA THR A 18 4.25 -11.51 -5.97
C THR A 18 3.67 -12.92 -6.01
N TYR A 19 2.76 -13.25 -5.08
CA TYR A 19 2.10 -14.56 -5.10
C TYR A 19 1.24 -14.74 -6.35
N ALA A 20 0.50 -13.72 -6.75
CA ALA A 20 -0.28 -13.74 -8.00
C ALA A 20 0.60 -13.98 -9.23
N ALA A 21 1.81 -13.41 -9.25
CA ALA A 21 2.78 -13.62 -10.32
C ALA A 21 3.31 -15.06 -10.36
N LEU A 22 3.75 -15.57 -9.21
CA LEU A 22 4.31 -16.93 -9.08
C LEU A 22 3.28 -18.01 -9.40
N LYS A 23 2.02 -17.79 -9.02
CA LYS A 23 0.91 -18.74 -9.20
C LYS A 23 0.04 -18.45 -10.43
N ARG A 24 0.55 -17.66 -11.36
CA ARG A 24 -0.21 -17.23 -12.54
C ARG A 24 -0.74 -18.41 -13.37
N SER A 25 0.10 -19.41 -13.63
CA SER A 25 -0.31 -20.63 -14.38
C SER A 25 -1.44 -21.37 -13.67
N ASP A 26 -1.27 -21.61 -12.36
CA ASP A 26 -2.26 -22.31 -11.55
C ASP A 26 -3.63 -21.60 -11.56
N PHE A 27 -3.64 -20.27 -11.48
CA PHE A 27 -4.87 -19.48 -11.57
C PHE A 27 -5.53 -19.55 -12.95
N LEU A 28 -4.75 -19.59 -14.00
CA LEU A 28 -5.27 -19.75 -15.37
C LEU A 28 -5.86 -21.15 -15.56
N ASP A 29 -5.18 -22.20 -15.09
CA ASP A 29 -5.61 -23.60 -15.22
C ASP A 29 -6.94 -23.85 -14.47
N VAL A 30 -7.13 -23.26 -13.30
CA VAL A 30 -8.40 -23.35 -12.56
C VAL A 30 -9.46 -22.35 -13.05
N ASN A 31 -9.15 -21.59 -14.11
CA ASN A 31 -10.00 -20.53 -14.65
C ASN A 31 -10.52 -19.58 -13.55
N PHE A 32 -9.58 -19.06 -12.76
CA PHE A 32 -9.88 -18.10 -11.70
C PHE A 32 -10.39 -16.79 -12.30
N LYS A 33 -11.58 -16.37 -11.92
CA LYS A 33 -12.24 -15.19 -12.46
C LYS A 33 -12.68 -14.22 -11.39
N TYR A 34 -12.45 -12.95 -11.65
CA TYR A 34 -12.94 -11.81 -10.85
C TYR A 34 -13.22 -10.62 -11.77
N ASP A 35 -14.11 -9.76 -11.36
CA ASP A 35 -14.47 -8.54 -12.08
C ASP A 35 -13.95 -7.26 -11.40
N THR A 36 -13.47 -7.38 -10.16
CA THR A 36 -12.96 -6.27 -9.37
C THR A 36 -11.63 -6.67 -8.74
N VAL A 37 -10.64 -5.81 -8.83
CA VAL A 37 -9.38 -5.92 -8.10
C VAL A 37 -9.19 -4.68 -7.22
N VAL A 38 -8.77 -4.91 -5.98
CA VAL A 38 -8.42 -3.87 -5.02
C VAL A 38 -6.96 -4.00 -4.67
N PHE A 39 -6.20 -2.93 -4.82
CA PHE A 39 -4.81 -2.83 -4.39
C PHE A 39 -4.73 -2.00 -3.13
N GLU A 40 -4.20 -2.58 -2.06
CA GLU A 40 -3.84 -1.87 -0.84
C GLU A 40 -2.35 -1.48 -0.90
N GLU A 41 -1.99 -0.35 -0.30
CA GLU A 41 -0.66 0.24 -0.37
C GLU A 41 -0.15 0.40 -1.83
N ALA A 42 -1.05 0.76 -2.74
CA ALA A 42 -0.81 0.79 -4.17
C ALA A 42 0.34 1.72 -4.60
N ALA A 43 0.68 2.71 -3.78
CA ALA A 43 1.81 3.60 -4.02
C ALA A 43 3.18 2.93 -3.83
N GLN A 44 3.25 1.79 -3.12
CA GLN A 44 4.47 1.03 -2.86
C GLN A 44 4.66 -0.16 -3.81
N ILE A 45 3.72 -0.40 -4.72
CA ILE A 45 3.73 -1.52 -5.66
C ILE A 45 4.35 -1.04 -6.98
N LEU A 46 5.33 -1.78 -7.51
CA LEU A 46 5.87 -1.53 -8.85
C LEU A 46 4.74 -1.58 -9.90
N GLU A 47 4.80 -0.72 -10.90
CA GLU A 47 3.76 -0.68 -11.91
C GLU A 47 3.58 -2.03 -12.62
N ILE A 48 4.69 -2.73 -12.91
CA ILE A 48 4.64 -4.06 -13.52
C ILE A 48 3.96 -5.10 -12.61
N GLU A 49 4.17 -5.02 -11.31
CA GLU A 49 3.53 -5.94 -10.35
C GLU A 49 2.02 -5.69 -10.25
N SER A 50 1.56 -4.44 -10.34
CA SER A 50 0.14 -4.11 -10.40
C SER A 50 -0.51 -4.62 -11.69
N PHE A 51 0.24 -4.63 -12.79
CA PHE A 51 -0.26 -5.08 -14.08
C PHE A 51 -0.55 -6.60 -14.12
N ILE A 52 0.23 -7.41 -13.39
CA ILE A 52 0.10 -8.87 -13.39
C ILE A 52 -1.31 -9.34 -12.99
N PRO A 53 -1.86 -8.97 -11.81
CA PRO A 53 -3.24 -9.35 -11.48
C PRO A 53 -4.26 -8.78 -12.46
N MET A 54 -4.09 -7.56 -12.95
CA MET A 54 -5.00 -7.03 -13.97
C MET A 54 -4.98 -7.86 -15.25
N ALA A 55 -3.81 -8.36 -15.66
CA ALA A 55 -3.64 -9.18 -16.86
C ALA A 55 -4.17 -10.62 -16.72
N LEU A 56 -4.39 -11.13 -15.49
CA LEU A 56 -5.01 -12.44 -15.28
C LEU A 56 -6.45 -12.50 -15.83
N GLN A 57 -7.11 -11.36 -15.99
CA GLN A 57 -8.49 -11.26 -16.47
C GLN A 57 -8.58 -10.85 -17.95
N ARG A 58 -7.58 -11.22 -18.77
CA ARG A 58 -7.56 -10.91 -20.21
C ARG A 58 -8.58 -11.69 -21.03
N ALA A 59 -9.07 -12.82 -20.53
CA ALA A 59 -10.06 -13.61 -21.25
C ALA A 59 -11.33 -12.78 -21.44
N LYS A 60 -11.73 -12.64 -22.69
CA LYS A 60 -13.01 -12.05 -23.04
C LYS A 60 -14.14 -13.00 -22.61
N ASP A 61 -15.19 -12.44 -22.04
CA ASP A 61 -16.43 -13.18 -21.86
C ASP A 61 -17.04 -13.54 -23.23
N ILE A 62 -18.08 -14.38 -23.24
CA ILE A 62 -18.81 -14.80 -24.45
C ILE A 62 -19.21 -13.58 -25.30
N ASP A 63 -19.52 -12.46 -24.66
CA ASP A 63 -19.89 -11.19 -25.29
C ASP A 63 -18.70 -10.35 -25.79
N GLY A 64 -17.47 -10.86 -25.69
CA GLY A 64 -16.27 -10.18 -26.16
C GLY A 64 -15.73 -9.08 -25.24
N HIS A 65 -16.32 -8.87 -24.08
CA HIS A 65 -15.87 -7.88 -23.10
C HIS A 65 -14.80 -8.43 -22.16
N ALA A 66 -13.89 -7.54 -21.72
CA ALA A 66 -12.93 -7.89 -20.69
C ALA A 66 -13.64 -8.18 -19.35
N ARG A 67 -13.24 -9.27 -18.69
CA ARG A 67 -13.86 -9.67 -17.42
C ARG A 67 -13.61 -8.63 -16.31
N LEU A 68 -12.41 -8.09 -16.23
CA LEU A 68 -12.07 -7.07 -15.23
C LEU A 68 -12.82 -5.77 -15.55
N LYS A 69 -13.68 -5.37 -14.65
CA LYS A 69 -14.55 -4.18 -14.78
C LYS A 69 -14.12 -3.02 -13.89
N ARG A 70 -13.49 -3.32 -12.75
CA ARG A 70 -13.14 -2.31 -11.75
C ARG A 70 -11.74 -2.55 -11.21
N VAL A 71 -11.00 -1.48 -11.10
CA VAL A 71 -9.70 -1.42 -10.40
C VAL A 71 -9.81 -0.34 -9.35
N VAL A 72 -9.62 -0.70 -8.09
CA VAL A 72 -9.59 0.21 -6.96
C VAL A 72 -8.18 0.22 -6.41
N MET A 73 -7.58 1.39 -6.32
CA MET A 73 -6.25 1.57 -5.75
C MET A 73 -6.34 2.44 -4.50
N ILE A 74 -5.84 1.91 -3.39
CA ILE A 74 -5.76 2.58 -2.09
C ILE A 74 -4.27 2.74 -1.79
N GLY A 75 -3.83 3.96 -1.53
CA GLY A 75 -2.41 4.23 -1.30
C GLY A 75 -2.13 5.68 -0.96
N ASP A 76 -0.87 5.95 -0.68
CA ASP A 76 -0.38 7.28 -0.34
C ASP A 76 0.97 7.53 -1.03
N HIS A 77 0.96 8.38 -2.06
CA HIS A 77 2.15 8.72 -2.84
C HIS A 77 3.11 9.69 -2.12
N ASN A 78 2.72 10.21 -0.95
CA ASN A 78 3.60 10.99 -0.09
C ASN A 78 4.42 10.11 0.88
N GLN A 79 4.11 8.81 0.96
CA GLN A 79 4.89 7.84 1.72
C GLN A 79 6.02 7.24 0.85
N LEU A 80 6.50 6.05 1.20
CA LEU A 80 7.61 5.41 0.48
C LEU A 80 7.19 4.98 -0.93
N PRO A 81 8.02 5.25 -1.95
CA PRO A 81 7.81 4.72 -3.29
C PRO A 81 8.16 3.22 -3.33
N PRO A 82 7.86 2.54 -4.45
CA PRO A 82 8.31 1.17 -4.68
C PRO A 82 9.82 1.02 -4.54
N VAL A 83 10.27 -0.09 -3.94
CA VAL A 83 11.70 -0.35 -3.74
C VAL A 83 12.29 -1.00 -4.99
N VAL A 84 13.22 -0.31 -5.63
CA VAL A 84 13.99 -0.80 -6.78
C VAL A 84 15.45 -1.01 -6.34
N LYS A 85 15.91 -2.28 -6.31
CA LYS A 85 17.28 -2.62 -5.89
C LYS A 85 18.36 -2.04 -6.83
N ASN A 86 18.08 -1.98 -8.12
CA ASN A 86 18.99 -1.42 -9.10
C ASN A 86 18.77 0.09 -9.25
N GLN A 87 19.69 0.88 -8.73
CA GLN A 87 19.62 2.34 -8.75
C GLN A 87 19.60 2.93 -10.17
N THR A 88 20.22 2.26 -11.14
CA THR A 88 20.23 2.71 -12.53
C THR A 88 18.82 2.67 -13.11
N PHE A 89 18.07 1.59 -12.85
CA PHE A 89 16.66 1.49 -13.27
C PHE A 89 15.75 2.48 -12.54
N SER A 90 15.98 2.72 -11.26
CA SER A 90 15.25 3.76 -10.54
C SER A 90 15.49 5.13 -11.17
N LYS A 91 16.78 5.51 -11.33
CA LYS A 91 17.16 6.86 -11.75
C LYS A 91 16.85 7.18 -13.21
N PHE A 92 17.06 6.23 -14.12
CA PHE A 92 16.99 6.49 -15.58
C PHE A 92 15.75 5.91 -16.25
N CYS A 93 15.11 4.91 -15.66
CA CYS A 93 13.92 4.28 -16.22
C CYS A 93 12.64 4.54 -15.40
N HIS A 94 12.74 5.30 -14.31
CA HIS A 94 11.63 5.62 -13.43
C HIS A 94 10.85 4.37 -12.95
N MET A 95 11.56 3.26 -12.73
CA MET A 95 10.93 2.04 -12.27
C MET A 95 10.38 2.10 -10.85
N ASP A 96 10.79 3.08 -10.07
CA ASP A 96 10.26 3.41 -8.74
C ASP A 96 8.92 4.15 -8.79
N GLN A 97 8.40 4.41 -9.99
CA GLN A 97 7.06 4.96 -10.17
C GLN A 97 6.02 3.85 -10.08
N SER A 98 5.07 3.98 -9.14
CA SER A 98 3.90 3.10 -9.09
C SER A 98 2.83 3.52 -10.10
N CYS A 99 1.99 2.56 -10.51
CA CYS A 99 0.78 2.85 -11.31
C CYS A 99 -0.12 3.87 -10.61
N PHE A 100 -0.28 3.74 -9.28
CA PHE A 100 -1.04 4.67 -8.45
C PHE A 100 -0.52 6.11 -8.58
N ALA A 101 0.77 6.32 -8.34
CA ALA A 101 1.37 7.66 -8.42
C ALA A 101 1.30 8.25 -9.83
N ARG A 102 1.44 7.42 -10.86
CA ARG A 102 1.27 7.84 -12.25
C ARG A 102 -0.15 8.30 -12.55
N LEU A 103 -1.16 7.55 -12.12
CA LEU A 103 -2.56 7.90 -12.32
C LEU A 103 -2.94 9.18 -11.59
N VAL A 104 -2.49 9.38 -10.35
CA VAL A 104 -2.69 10.63 -9.59
C VAL A 104 -2.06 11.82 -10.34
N ARG A 105 -0.83 11.69 -10.83
CA ARG A 105 -0.17 12.75 -11.62
C ARG A 105 -0.86 13.03 -12.95
N SER A 106 -1.46 12.03 -13.55
CA SER A 106 -2.24 12.18 -14.80
C SER A 106 -3.61 12.82 -14.58
N GLY A 107 -3.96 13.19 -13.35
CA GLY A 107 -5.23 13.85 -13.04
C GLY A 107 -6.44 12.92 -13.02
N VAL A 108 -6.24 11.61 -12.85
CA VAL A 108 -7.37 10.69 -12.68
C VAL A 108 -8.13 11.07 -11.40
N PRO A 109 -9.47 11.18 -11.47
CA PRO A 109 -10.28 11.53 -10.30
C PRO A 109 -10.01 10.58 -9.13
N ASN A 110 -9.77 11.16 -7.95
CA ASN A 110 -9.48 10.41 -6.74
C ASN A 110 -10.16 11.05 -5.54
N ILE A 111 -10.31 10.26 -4.47
CA ILE A 111 -10.81 10.72 -3.17
C ILE A 111 -9.61 10.79 -2.22
N VAL A 112 -9.39 11.95 -1.64
CA VAL A 112 -8.32 12.17 -0.65
C VAL A 112 -8.91 12.07 0.75
N LEU A 113 -8.35 11.18 1.58
CA LEU A 113 -8.64 11.13 3.01
C LEU A 113 -7.76 12.15 3.71
N ASP A 114 -8.35 13.11 4.38
CA ASP A 114 -7.70 14.28 4.96
C ASP A 114 -7.60 14.24 6.50
N ALA A 115 -7.85 13.06 7.10
CA ALA A 115 -7.76 12.87 8.54
C ALA A 115 -7.09 11.53 8.90
N GLN A 116 -6.23 11.56 9.90
CA GLN A 116 -5.56 10.39 10.44
C GLN A 116 -6.19 9.94 11.76
N GLY A 117 -6.10 8.64 12.08
CA GLY A 117 -6.65 8.06 13.30
C GLY A 117 -5.69 7.10 14.02
N ARG A 118 -4.41 7.10 13.63
CA ARG A 118 -3.45 6.09 14.11
C ARG A 118 -2.45 6.65 15.11
N THR A 119 -2.03 7.88 14.93
CA THR A 119 -0.96 8.48 15.72
C THR A 119 -1.48 9.61 16.61
N ARG A 120 -0.76 9.88 17.70
CA ARG A 120 -1.04 11.03 18.57
C ARG A 120 -0.83 12.33 17.82
N LYS A 121 -1.56 13.36 18.18
CA LYS A 121 -1.51 14.68 17.56
C LYS A 121 -0.09 15.29 17.50
N GLN A 122 0.71 15.07 18.56
CA GLN A 122 2.09 15.56 18.60
C GLN A 122 2.99 14.85 17.59
N ILE A 123 2.72 13.56 17.32
CA ILE A 123 3.46 12.77 16.33
C ILE A 123 2.98 13.10 14.93
N SER A 124 1.66 13.22 14.69
CA SER A 124 1.14 13.56 13.36
C SER A 124 1.66 14.89 12.85
N LYS A 125 1.88 15.86 13.73
CA LYS A 125 2.49 17.16 13.37
C LYS A 125 3.89 17.06 12.76
N LEU A 126 4.66 15.99 13.04
CA LEU A 126 6.01 15.82 12.50
C LEU A 126 6.01 15.55 11.00
N TYR A 127 4.93 15.03 10.45
CA TYR A 127 4.84 14.68 9.02
C TYR A 127 3.65 15.33 8.29
N SER A 128 2.73 15.99 8.99
CA SER A 128 1.54 16.63 8.41
C SER A 128 1.87 17.68 7.33
N TRP A 129 3.06 18.28 7.38
CA TRP A 129 3.54 19.23 6.38
C TRP A 129 3.67 18.64 4.94
N ARG A 130 3.73 17.32 4.82
CA ARG A 130 3.76 16.64 3.51
C ARG A 130 2.39 16.62 2.81
N TYR A 131 1.32 16.95 3.52
CA TYR A 131 -0.05 16.87 3.05
C TYR A 131 -0.65 18.29 2.98
N LYS A 132 -1.50 18.52 1.99
CA LYS A 132 -2.25 19.78 1.89
C LYS A 132 -3.14 20.01 3.11
N LYS A 133 -3.72 18.92 3.63
CA LYS A 133 -4.52 18.87 4.82
C LYS A 133 -4.40 17.47 5.43
N LEU A 134 -4.17 17.40 6.73
CA LEU A 134 -4.18 16.17 7.50
C LEU A 134 -4.61 16.50 8.94
N ASP A 135 -5.89 16.36 9.20
CA ASP A 135 -6.48 16.54 10.52
C ASP A 135 -6.44 15.24 11.32
N ASP A 136 -6.83 15.31 12.59
CA ASP A 136 -6.99 14.15 13.45
C ASP A 136 -8.47 13.75 13.49
N LEU A 137 -8.77 12.44 13.41
CA LEU A 137 -10.11 11.94 13.69
C LEU A 137 -10.49 12.16 15.16
N PRO A 138 -11.78 12.35 15.49
CA PRO A 138 -12.23 12.70 16.84
C PRO A 138 -11.70 11.79 17.94
N HIS A 139 -11.62 10.48 17.71
CA HIS A 139 -11.14 9.50 18.66
C HIS A 139 -9.68 9.72 19.11
N VAL A 140 -8.84 10.34 18.27
CA VAL A 140 -7.45 10.68 18.63
C VAL A 140 -7.40 11.67 19.78
N SER A 141 -8.40 12.52 19.92
CA SER A 141 -8.50 13.50 20.99
C SER A 141 -9.25 12.98 22.23
N THR A 142 -10.07 11.94 22.08
CA THR A 142 -10.96 11.44 23.16
C THR A 142 -10.49 10.14 23.80
N GLU A 143 -9.83 9.25 23.07
CA GLU A 143 -9.41 7.98 23.62
C GLU A 143 -8.13 8.10 24.47
N GLU A 144 -8.14 7.47 25.63
CA GLU A 144 -7.05 7.46 26.61
C GLU A 144 -5.72 6.99 26.03
N ARG A 145 -5.72 5.98 25.17
CA ARG A 145 -4.49 5.45 24.53
C ARG A 145 -3.67 6.48 23.77
N PHE A 146 -4.31 7.56 23.28
CA PHE A 146 -3.61 8.67 22.62
C PHE A 146 -3.12 9.75 23.59
N GLN A 147 -3.57 9.74 24.84
CA GLN A 147 -3.21 10.72 25.86
C GLN A 147 -2.08 10.22 26.77
N LEU A 148 -1.94 8.90 26.92
CA LEU A 148 -0.92 8.30 27.78
C LEU A 148 0.49 8.48 27.18
N ALA A 149 1.44 8.89 28.01
CA ALA A 149 2.85 8.90 27.64
C ALA A 149 3.40 7.47 27.48
N ASN A 150 4.41 7.30 26.63
CA ASN A 150 5.11 6.03 26.55
C ASN A 150 5.93 5.81 27.83
N ALA A 151 5.87 4.60 28.38
CA ALA A 151 6.68 4.23 29.54
C ALA A 151 8.17 4.49 29.24
N GLY A 152 8.86 5.10 30.22
CA GLY A 152 10.27 5.43 30.09
C GLY A 152 10.62 6.66 29.26
N MET A 153 9.61 7.37 28.71
CA MET A 153 9.81 8.60 27.96
C MET A 153 9.30 9.83 28.70
N ALA A 154 10.12 10.89 28.74
CA ALA A 154 9.73 12.15 29.39
C ALA A 154 8.74 12.98 28.56
N LYS A 155 8.69 12.77 27.23
CA LYS A 155 7.83 13.52 26.30
C LYS A 155 7.18 12.56 25.30
N VAL A 156 6.06 12.96 24.74
CA VAL A 156 5.33 12.22 23.71
C VAL A 156 6.17 12.07 22.41
N ALA A 157 6.96 13.07 22.10
CA ALA A 157 7.95 13.04 21.01
C ALA A 157 9.26 13.60 21.56
N GLN A 158 10.33 12.82 21.43
CA GLN A 158 11.67 13.24 21.86
C GLN A 158 12.71 12.65 20.92
N PHE A 159 13.79 13.38 20.72
CA PHE A 159 14.98 12.94 20.03
C PHE A 159 16.01 12.50 21.08
N ILE A 160 16.58 11.31 20.89
CA ILE A 160 17.65 10.77 21.73
C ILE A 160 18.90 10.69 20.86
N ASP A 161 19.90 11.50 21.16
CA ASP A 161 21.20 11.44 20.51
C ASP A 161 22.06 10.37 21.18
N CYS A 162 22.42 9.34 20.43
CA CYS A 162 23.28 8.24 20.87
C CYS A 162 24.71 8.36 20.33
N SER A 163 25.12 9.49 19.77
CA SER A 163 26.41 9.68 19.13
C SER A 163 27.60 9.49 20.08
N SER A 164 27.38 9.70 21.38
CA SER A 164 28.39 9.48 22.44
C SER A 164 28.37 8.06 23.04
N PHE A 165 27.50 7.19 22.56
CA PHE A 165 27.38 5.82 23.06
C PHE A 165 28.51 4.98 22.43
N ALA A 166 29.55 4.68 23.24
CA ALA A 166 30.66 3.85 22.79
C ALA A 166 30.19 2.39 22.66
N PRO A 167 30.35 1.74 21.47
CA PRO A 167 29.91 0.34 21.29
C PRO A 167 30.81 -0.70 21.96
N GLU A 168 31.82 -0.29 22.71
CA GLU A 168 32.83 -1.20 23.32
C GLU A 168 32.34 -2.00 24.51
N SER A 169 31.11 -1.81 24.97
CA SER A 169 30.56 -2.49 26.15
C SER A 169 29.32 -3.36 25.89
N CYS A 170 29.02 -3.68 24.66
CA CYS A 170 27.98 -4.68 24.40
C CYS A 170 28.60 -6.09 24.43
N PRO A 171 28.26 -6.95 25.41
CA PRO A 171 28.78 -8.33 25.48
C PRO A 171 28.27 -9.21 24.36
#